data_ab2ada7f9892479d28fb0aa33085e62a
#
_entry.id   ab2ada7f9892479d28fb0aa33085e62a
#
_cell.length_a   1.000
_cell.length_b   1.000
_cell.length_c   1.000
_cell.angle_alpha   90.00
_cell.angle_beta   90.00
_cell.angle_gamma   90.00
#
_symmetry.space_group_name_H-M   'P 1'
#
loop_
_entity.id
_entity.type
_entity.pdbx_description
1 polymer ?
#
loop_
_entity_poly.entity_id
_entity_poly.type
_entity_poly.pdbx_seq_one_letter_code
_entity_poly.pdbx_strand_id
1 'polypeptide(L)'
;MSQEHQVHLPESFVAIFVPPGKLKPTLSREQMLQRYELCEDMANLLTERAADLQFQLGITEEMALDQCENGLLADPAVVSPDEARWVVCRLAELLQWPMTQLLERPRPIGDSA
;
A
#
# COMPACT_ATOMS: atom_id res chain seq x y z
N MET A 1 30.36 2.74 2.01
CA MET A 1 29.83 3.85 1.34
C MET A 1 28.36 3.76 1.16
N SER A 2 27.82 4.82 0.71
CA SER A 2 26.37 4.94 0.69
C SER A 2 25.69 4.05 -0.32
N GLN A 3 26.40 3.50 -1.27
CA GLN A 3 25.73 2.61 -2.21
C GLN A 3 25.06 1.43 -1.52
N GLU A 4 25.62 1.02 -0.43
CA GLU A 4 25.07 -0.10 0.28
C GLU A 4 23.68 0.17 0.78
N HIS A 5 23.36 1.44 0.91
CA HIS A 5 22.08 1.82 1.47
C HIS A 5 21.09 2.25 0.43
N GLN A 6 21.43 2.07 -0.83
CA GLN A 6 20.49 2.41 -1.87
C GLN A 6 19.35 1.42 -1.86
N VAL A 7 18.15 1.94 -1.70
CA VAL A 7 16.95 1.14 -1.71
C VAL A 7 16.38 1.13 -3.10
N HIS A 8 16.08 -0.04 -3.59
CA HIS A 8 15.45 -0.16 -4.89
C HIS A 8 13.95 0.07 -4.75
N LEU A 9 13.46 1.11 -5.42
CA LEU A 9 12.03 1.42 -5.37
C LEU A 9 11.28 0.51 -6.33
N PRO A 10 10.28 -0.22 -5.86
CA PRO A 10 9.50 -1.07 -6.76
C PRO A 10 8.79 -0.23 -7.81
N GLU A 11 8.69 -0.79 -9.02
CA GLU A 11 7.98 -0.11 -10.08
C GLU A 11 6.54 0.18 -9.72
N SER A 12 5.91 -0.75 -9.00
CA SER A 12 4.53 -0.56 -8.58
C SER A 12 4.38 0.66 -7.68
N PHE A 13 5.40 0.95 -6.88
CA PHE A 13 5.34 2.12 -6.01
C PHE A 13 5.60 3.40 -6.80
N VAL A 14 6.61 3.37 -7.65
CA VAL A 14 6.93 4.55 -8.47
C VAL A 14 5.74 4.94 -9.34
N ALA A 15 5.02 3.95 -9.85
CA ALA A 15 3.89 4.20 -10.73
C ALA A 15 2.82 5.06 -10.08
N ILE A 16 2.72 5.04 -8.76
CA ILE A 16 1.74 5.86 -8.05
C ILE A 16 1.94 7.35 -8.39
N PHE A 17 3.20 7.74 -8.60
CA PHE A 17 3.55 9.15 -8.73
C PHE A 17 3.75 9.57 -10.18
N VAL A 18 3.45 8.68 -11.13
CA VAL A 18 3.54 9.00 -12.54
C VAL A 18 2.14 9.30 -13.05
N PRO A 19 1.85 10.56 -13.42
CA PRO A 19 0.51 10.90 -13.88
C PRO A 19 0.17 10.19 -15.19
N PRO A 20 -1.10 9.99 -15.47
CA PRO A 20 -1.50 9.37 -16.72
C PRO A 20 -0.93 10.12 -17.92
N GLY A 21 -0.40 9.37 -18.86
CA GLY A 21 0.17 9.95 -20.07
C GLY A 21 1.54 10.55 -19.90
N LYS A 22 2.12 10.47 -18.73
CA LYS A 22 3.47 10.97 -18.48
C LYS A 22 4.42 9.80 -18.27
N LEU A 23 5.71 10.10 -18.40
CA LEU A 23 6.74 9.08 -18.21
C LEU A 23 7.52 9.25 -16.94
N LYS A 24 7.44 10.42 -16.32
CA LYS A 24 8.25 10.72 -15.15
C LYS A 24 7.38 10.96 -13.93
N PRO A 25 7.88 10.57 -12.75
CA PRO A 25 7.14 10.84 -11.52
C PRO A 25 7.10 12.32 -11.19
N THR A 26 6.11 12.70 -10.41
CA THR A 26 5.98 14.07 -9.92
C THR A 26 6.85 14.34 -8.70
N LEU A 27 7.34 13.30 -8.05
CA LEU A 27 8.19 13.44 -6.87
C LEU A 27 9.62 13.11 -7.23
N SER A 28 10.55 13.70 -6.51
CA SER A 28 11.95 13.32 -6.63
C SER A 28 12.14 11.91 -6.08
N ARG A 29 13.29 11.31 -6.42
CA ARG A 29 13.61 10.00 -5.89
C ARG A 29 13.64 10.01 -4.37
N GLU A 30 14.23 11.07 -3.80
CA GLU A 30 14.32 11.15 -2.34
C GLU A 30 12.94 11.24 -1.69
N GLN A 31 12.04 12.01 -2.30
CA GLN A 31 10.69 12.12 -1.78
C GLN A 31 9.96 10.78 -1.90
N MET A 32 10.12 10.11 -3.03
CA MET A 32 9.49 8.79 -3.19
C MET A 32 10.03 7.79 -2.20
N LEU A 33 11.33 7.87 -1.92
CA LEU A 33 11.94 6.95 -0.96
C LEU A 33 11.35 7.15 0.43
N GLN A 34 11.13 8.39 0.83
CA GLN A 34 10.50 8.65 2.12
C GLN A 34 9.09 8.09 2.19
N ARG A 35 8.32 8.28 1.10
CA ARG A 35 6.98 7.73 1.06
C ARG A 35 7.01 6.20 1.07
N TYR A 36 7.96 5.62 0.35
CA TYR A 36 8.09 4.17 0.30
C TYR A 36 8.39 3.60 1.68
N GLU A 37 9.30 4.23 2.40
CA GLU A 37 9.64 3.76 3.74
C GLU A 37 8.44 3.82 4.67
N LEU A 38 7.67 4.89 4.59
CA LEU A 38 6.46 4.99 5.39
C LEU A 38 5.48 3.88 5.05
N CYS A 39 5.24 3.66 3.76
CA CYS A 39 4.26 2.65 3.35
C CYS A 39 4.74 1.24 3.70
N GLU A 40 6.02 0.99 3.57
CA GLU A 40 6.57 -0.32 3.93
C GLU A 40 6.44 -0.55 5.43
N ASP A 41 6.73 0.46 6.23
CA ASP A 41 6.57 0.35 7.66
C ASP A 41 5.12 0.10 8.04
N MET A 42 4.19 0.77 7.38
CA MET A 42 2.77 0.57 7.67
C MET A 42 2.34 -0.84 7.31
N ALA A 43 2.81 -1.37 6.19
CA ALA A 43 2.48 -2.74 5.82
C ALA A 43 2.98 -3.72 6.87
N ASN A 44 4.20 -3.51 7.35
CA ASN A 44 4.75 -4.39 8.37
C ASN A 44 3.98 -4.28 9.69
N LEU A 45 3.61 -3.08 10.08
CA LEU A 45 2.85 -2.89 11.31
C LEU A 45 1.47 -3.54 11.24
N LEU A 46 0.89 -3.57 10.05
CA LEU A 46 -0.46 -4.09 9.89
C LEU A 46 -0.51 -5.61 9.83
N THR A 47 0.62 -6.29 9.77
CA THR A 47 0.58 -7.76 9.67
C THR A 47 -0.11 -8.37 10.87
N GLU A 48 0.23 -7.95 12.08
CA GLU A 48 -0.43 -8.47 13.27
C GLU A 48 -1.89 -8.07 13.30
N ARG A 49 -2.17 -6.82 12.94
CA ARG A 49 -3.54 -6.35 12.97
C ARG A 49 -4.44 -7.15 12.04
N ALA A 50 -3.95 -7.41 10.83
CA ALA A 50 -4.74 -8.15 9.85
C ALA A 50 -4.98 -9.59 10.32
N ALA A 51 -3.94 -10.22 10.84
CA ALA A 51 -4.08 -11.58 11.34
C ALA A 51 -5.05 -11.64 12.52
N ASP A 52 -4.96 -10.66 13.41
CA ASP A 52 -5.86 -10.62 14.56
C ASP A 52 -7.30 -10.40 14.14
N LEU A 53 -7.51 -9.51 13.18
CA LEU A 53 -8.87 -9.27 12.68
C LEU A 53 -9.47 -10.54 12.10
N GLN A 54 -8.68 -11.25 11.31
CA GLN A 54 -9.17 -12.49 10.72
C GLN A 54 -9.52 -13.51 11.79
N PHE A 55 -8.63 -13.68 12.75
CA PHE A 55 -8.81 -14.68 13.78
C PHE A 55 -9.98 -14.33 14.68
N GLN A 56 -10.03 -13.10 15.17
CA GLN A 56 -11.03 -12.71 16.16
C GLN A 56 -12.42 -12.60 15.56
N LEU A 57 -12.51 -12.12 14.33
CA LEU A 57 -13.82 -11.92 13.71
C LEU A 57 -14.25 -13.09 12.86
N GLY A 58 -13.37 -14.05 12.60
CA GLY A 58 -13.71 -15.19 11.76
C GLY A 58 -14.01 -14.80 10.33
N ILE A 59 -13.39 -13.73 9.85
CA ILE A 59 -13.64 -13.23 8.51
C ILE A 59 -12.58 -13.77 7.55
N THR A 60 -12.83 -13.56 6.26
CA THR A 60 -11.87 -14.00 5.24
C THR A 60 -10.65 -13.10 5.23
N GLU A 61 -9.59 -13.60 4.58
CA GLU A 61 -8.39 -12.80 4.39
C GLU A 61 -8.72 -11.52 3.63
N GLU A 62 -9.52 -11.63 2.60
CA GLU A 62 -9.90 -10.46 1.82
C GLU A 62 -10.63 -9.43 2.66
N MET A 63 -11.54 -9.88 3.51
CA MET A 63 -12.26 -8.95 4.38
C MET A 63 -11.34 -8.29 5.39
N ALA A 64 -10.36 -9.02 5.89
CA ALA A 64 -9.39 -8.42 6.79
C ALA A 64 -8.58 -7.35 6.08
N LEU A 65 -8.17 -7.61 4.85
CA LEU A 65 -7.44 -6.63 4.06
C LEU A 65 -8.30 -5.40 3.76
N ASP A 66 -9.60 -5.63 3.48
CA ASP A 66 -10.52 -4.51 3.29
C ASP A 66 -10.58 -3.62 4.52
N GLN A 67 -10.64 -4.22 5.69
CA GLN A 67 -10.70 -3.42 6.91
C GLN A 67 -9.44 -2.61 7.11
N CYS A 68 -8.30 -3.20 6.80
CA CYS A 68 -7.05 -2.46 6.88
C CYS A 68 -7.02 -1.30 5.90
N GLU A 69 -7.49 -1.54 4.67
CA GLU A 69 -7.53 -0.47 3.68
C GLU A 69 -8.47 0.65 4.12
N ASN A 70 -9.62 0.30 4.64
CA ASN A 70 -10.57 1.30 5.12
C ASN A 70 -9.97 2.14 6.24
N GLY A 71 -9.22 1.51 7.12
CA GLY A 71 -8.53 2.25 8.17
C GLY A 71 -7.52 3.24 7.63
N LEU A 72 -6.79 2.85 6.59
CA LEU A 72 -5.83 3.75 5.97
C LEU A 72 -6.53 4.89 5.24
N LEU A 73 -7.64 4.59 4.57
CA LEU A 73 -8.38 5.60 3.83
C LEU A 73 -9.04 6.62 4.75
N ALA A 74 -9.24 6.27 6.00
CA ALA A 74 -9.87 7.19 6.94
C ALA A 74 -8.98 8.37 7.29
N ASP A 75 -7.68 8.29 6.98
CA ASP A 75 -6.76 9.37 7.29
C ASP A 75 -5.94 9.71 6.06
N PRO A 76 -6.53 10.43 5.09
CA PRO A 76 -5.83 10.73 3.84
C PRO A 76 -4.63 11.66 4.03
N ALA A 77 -4.51 12.30 5.19
CA ALA A 77 -3.34 13.11 5.45
C ALA A 77 -2.08 12.26 5.62
N VAL A 78 -2.24 10.99 5.97
CA VAL A 78 -1.07 10.12 6.17
C VAL A 78 -0.69 9.42 4.88
N VAL A 79 -1.64 8.77 4.22
CA VAL A 79 -1.38 8.10 2.95
C VAL A 79 -2.52 8.43 1.99
N SER A 80 -2.17 8.53 0.70
CA SER A 80 -3.18 8.73 -0.33
C SER A 80 -3.92 7.41 -0.58
N PRO A 81 -5.06 7.47 -1.28
CA PRO A 81 -5.76 6.22 -1.62
C PRO A 81 -4.90 5.26 -2.44
N ASP A 82 -4.08 5.77 -3.35
CA ASP A 82 -3.19 4.91 -4.12
C ASP A 82 -2.13 4.29 -3.24
N GLU A 83 -1.59 5.06 -2.30
CA GLU A 83 -0.62 4.53 -1.36
C GLU A 83 -1.27 3.51 -0.44
N ALA A 84 -2.50 3.75 -0.01
CA ALA A 84 -3.22 2.79 0.83
C ALA A 84 -3.40 1.46 0.12
N ARG A 85 -3.76 1.50 -1.16
CA ARG A 85 -3.89 0.27 -1.93
C ARG A 85 -2.56 -0.45 -2.05
N TRP A 86 -1.48 0.30 -2.27
CA TRP A 86 -0.16 -0.30 -2.35
C TRP A 86 0.22 -0.97 -1.02
N VAL A 87 -0.07 -0.30 0.09
CA VAL A 87 0.21 -0.84 1.42
C VAL A 87 -0.52 -2.16 1.62
N VAL A 88 -1.80 -2.22 1.24
CA VAL A 88 -2.59 -3.43 1.45
C VAL A 88 -2.10 -4.56 0.56
N CYS A 89 -1.69 -4.26 -0.66
CA CYS A 89 -1.10 -5.29 -1.53
C CYS A 89 0.21 -5.82 -0.93
N ARG A 90 1.03 -4.92 -0.41
CA ARG A 90 2.28 -5.33 0.22
C ARG A 90 2.01 -6.15 1.47
N LEU A 91 1.00 -5.74 2.25
CA LEU A 91 0.58 -6.49 3.43
C LEU A 91 0.19 -7.92 3.07
N ALA A 92 -0.58 -8.08 2.00
CA ALA A 92 -0.96 -9.41 1.55
C ALA A 92 0.27 -10.24 1.18
N GLU A 93 1.25 -9.62 0.54
CA GLU A 93 2.50 -10.32 0.23
C GLU A 93 3.20 -10.78 1.49
N LEU A 94 3.30 -9.89 2.47
CA LEU A 94 3.98 -10.22 3.73
C LEU A 94 3.29 -11.36 4.46
N LEU A 95 1.97 -11.41 4.38
CA LEU A 95 1.19 -12.47 5.01
C LEU A 95 1.04 -13.70 4.14
N GLN A 96 1.47 -13.61 2.89
CA GLN A 96 1.31 -14.68 1.90
C GLN A 96 -0.15 -15.01 1.65
N TRP A 97 -0.97 -13.98 1.65
CA TRP A 97 -2.41 -14.10 1.38
C TRP A 97 -2.66 -13.83 -0.10
N PRO A 98 -3.70 -14.46 -0.68
CA PRO A 98 -4.02 -14.24 -2.10
C PRO A 98 -4.38 -12.79 -2.37
N MET A 99 -3.95 -12.28 -3.52
CA MET A 99 -4.20 -10.90 -3.92
C MET A 99 -5.07 -10.78 -5.15
N THR A 100 -5.46 -11.89 -5.75
CA THR A 100 -6.15 -11.83 -7.04
C THR A 100 -7.37 -10.94 -6.98
N GLN A 101 -8.21 -11.16 -5.99
CA GLN A 101 -9.43 -10.36 -5.87
C GLN A 101 -9.13 -8.92 -5.51
N LEU A 102 -8.10 -8.71 -4.70
CA LEU A 102 -7.71 -7.37 -4.33
C LEU A 102 -7.29 -6.57 -5.54
N LEU A 103 -6.51 -7.19 -6.42
CA LEU A 103 -6.05 -6.50 -7.62
C LEU A 103 -7.17 -6.21 -8.60
N GLU A 104 -8.21 -7.04 -8.60
CA GLU A 104 -9.32 -6.86 -9.52
C GLU A 104 -10.34 -5.85 -9.03
N ARG A 105 -10.26 -5.44 -7.76
CA ARG A 105 -11.23 -4.48 -7.25
C ARG A 105 -10.94 -3.09 -7.81
N PRO A 106 -12.00 -2.31 -8.07
CA PRO A 106 -11.78 -0.93 -8.46
C PRO A 106 -11.15 -0.16 -7.33
N ARG A 107 -10.53 0.96 -7.68
CA ARG A 107 -9.95 1.82 -6.67
C ARG A 107 -11.04 2.40 -5.79
N PRO A 108 -10.65 2.81 -4.56
CA PRO A 108 -11.63 3.47 -3.69
C PRO A 108 -12.24 4.68 -4.36
N ILE A 109 -13.48 4.93 -4.01
CA ILE A 109 -14.25 5.97 -4.68
C ILE A 109 -13.64 7.34 -4.54
N GLY A 110 -12.95 7.58 -3.44
CA GLY A 110 -12.32 8.87 -3.25
C GLY A 110 -11.42 9.27 -4.39
N ASP A 111 -10.96 8.30 -5.17
CA ASP A 111 -10.08 8.57 -6.28
C ASP A 111 -10.76 9.23 -7.44
N SER A 112 -12.05 9.00 -7.57
CA SER A 112 -12.73 9.39 -8.79
C SER A 112 -13.37 10.74 -8.68
N ALA A 113 -13.15 11.41 -7.61
CA ALA A 113 -13.80 12.69 -7.38
C ALA A 113 -13.42 13.76 -8.40
#